data_0c9bce669c37b6a90f521a9b46be9665
#
_entry.id   0c9bce669c37b6a90f521a9b46be9665
#
_cell.length_a   1.000
_cell.length_b   1.000
_cell.length_c   1.000
_cell.angle_alpha   90.00
_cell.angle_beta   90.00
_cell.angle_gamma   90.00
#
_symmetry.space_group_name_H-M   'P 1'
#
loop_
_entity.id
_entity.type
_entity.pdbx_description
1 polymer ?
#
loop_
_entity_poly.entity_id
_entity_poly.type
_entity_poly.pdbx_seq_one_letter_code
_entity_poly.pdbx_strand_id
1 'polypeptide(L)'
;MTIYEPTRDPLIINRRRLMGFLAGAVAAGIVTKSEALAYLQDSSAKTGVTAEEWNPETINALAGTREVDTGAELHALVPESTEGTIQYWNVGPTEASPQITKDLYDEFLQAFAGYYPNITLDNQNVGYNDMLDKIRTASAGGAAPDVAKMPILWGVEFAARGGTSEVTFEEFGLTPDQFWPGALKSVMWEGKYYGIPTNNETMAFIWNKQLFADAGLDPETPPATWDEVVAFSNQIKQETGKNGYGMVCKVNAGNTPFRFMPVVWAYGASALDEALEEPTYATTMINTPEGIAALQTYYDMYVRDQSVPTSALTNTQTENQDLFIAGEVAMMISHPSEYVAMTDRAAKATGADKELADQIVANMSYGLIPEGPARRAVVFGGSNAHIMSDEAHGAPVNRDAARALMVMLTSPEWSLKNNWTDSNPANLLGFETEWMKQRLEEIKFLEVTTAMLPYGIPFPVVPESPEVMNIIIPEMLQNALTESMTVEEAANDAADRINELIASR
;
A
#
# COMPACT_ATOMS: atom_id res chain seq x y z
N MET A 1 -6.82 51.10 -20.29
CA MET A 1 -7.10 49.65 -20.21
C MET A 1 -5.87 49.02 -19.60
N THR A 2 -5.82 49.02 -18.28
CA THR A 2 -4.64 48.64 -17.51
C THR A 2 -4.77 47.16 -17.23
N ILE A 3 -3.82 46.39 -17.75
CA ILE A 3 -3.72 44.91 -17.52
C ILE A 3 -3.24 44.73 -16.10
N TYR A 4 -4.06 44.12 -15.28
CA TYR A 4 -3.74 43.72 -13.92
C TYR A 4 -2.80 42.48 -13.98
N GLU A 5 -1.52 42.67 -13.68
CA GLU A 5 -0.62 41.57 -13.40
C GLU A 5 -0.89 41.06 -11.96
N PRO A 6 -1.15 39.77 -11.77
CA PRO A 6 -1.25 39.23 -10.39
C PRO A 6 0.12 39.32 -9.72
N THR A 7 0.19 40.09 -8.67
CA THR A 7 1.34 40.15 -7.75
C THR A 7 1.60 38.74 -7.24
N ARG A 8 2.75 38.17 -7.61
CA ARG A 8 3.28 36.94 -7.03
C ARG A 8 3.39 37.15 -5.52
N ASP A 9 2.65 36.35 -4.75
CA ASP A 9 2.77 36.32 -3.31
C ASP A 9 4.24 35.97 -2.96
N PRO A 10 4.98 36.84 -2.26
CA PRO A 10 6.40 36.61 -1.97
C PRO A 10 6.67 35.48 -0.96
N LEU A 11 5.61 34.79 -0.50
CA LEU A 11 5.70 33.71 0.50
C LEU A 11 5.65 32.30 -0.07
N ILE A 12 5.55 32.11 -1.38
CA ILE A 12 5.75 30.79 -1.99
C ILE A 12 7.27 30.57 -2.11
N ILE A 13 7.90 30.30 -1.00
CA ILE A 13 9.25 29.75 -0.98
C ILE A 13 9.15 28.32 -1.52
N ASN A 14 9.81 28.04 -2.64
CA ASN A 14 9.97 26.70 -3.15
C ASN A 14 10.42 25.77 -1.99
N ARG A 15 9.66 24.71 -1.72
CA ARG A 15 9.82 23.82 -0.57
C ARG A 15 11.26 23.26 -0.46
N ARG A 16 11.92 23.02 -1.58
CA ARG A 16 13.33 22.62 -1.63
C ARG A 16 14.24 23.67 -0.97
N ARG A 17 13.98 24.96 -1.17
CA ARG A 17 14.66 26.06 -0.49
C ARG A 17 14.25 26.14 0.99
N LEU A 18 13.00 25.84 1.30
CA LEU A 18 12.49 25.79 2.67
C LEU A 18 13.12 24.63 3.43
N MET A 19 13.19 23.43 2.84
CA MET A 19 13.85 22.26 3.42
C MET A 19 15.35 22.51 3.64
N GLY A 20 16.04 23.08 2.67
CA GLY A 20 17.45 23.47 2.82
C GLY A 20 17.65 24.56 3.89
N PHE A 21 16.72 25.51 4.00
CA PHE A 21 16.74 26.55 5.04
C PHE A 21 16.45 25.96 6.43
N LEU A 22 15.45 25.09 6.56
CA LEU A 22 15.11 24.45 7.82
C LEU A 22 16.19 23.46 8.28
N ALA A 23 16.79 22.70 7.39
CA ALA A 23 17.95 21.85 7.70
C ALA A 23 19.15 22.69 8.17
N GLY A 24 19.40 23.82 7.52
CA GLY A 24 20.41 24.79 7.94
C GLY A 24 20.10 25.44 9.29
N ALA A 25 18.84 25.79 9.53
CA ALA A 25 18.38 26.39 10.78
C ALA A 25 18.44 25.41 11.97
N VAL A 26 18.14 24.14 11.74
CA VAL A 26 18.29 23.05 12.73
C VAL A 26 19.79 22.83 13.01
N ALA A 27 20.62 22.74 12.00
CA ALA A 27 22.07 22.58 12.16
C ALA A 27 22.71 23.78 12.88
N ALA A 28 22.15 24.98 12.73
CA ALA A 28 22.58 26.20 13.40
C ALA A 28 21.93 26.38 14.80
N GLY A 29 21.04 25.49 15.25
CA GLY A 29 20.35 25.57 16.53
C GLY A 29 19.35 26.73 16.63
N ILE A 30 18.89 27.27 15.51
CA ILE A 30 17.95 28.40 15.46
C ILE A 30 16.52 27.91 15.70
N VAL A 31 16.18 26.72 15.23
CA VAL A 31 14.92 26.01 15.49
C VAL A 31 15.22 24.58 15.88
N THR A 32 14.33 23.98 16.68
CA THR A 32 14.42 22.54 16.95
C THR A 32 13.97 21.75 15.71
N LYS A 33 14.43 20.49 15.61
CA LYS A 33 13.98 19.59 14.55
C LYS A 33 12.45 19.43 14.57
N SER A 34 11.85 19.38 15.76
CA SER A 34 10.39 19.29 15.94
C SER A 34 9.67 20.53 15.40
N GLU A 35 10.18 21.73 15.63
CA GLU A 35 9.61 22.96 15.07
C GLU A 35 9.75 23.05 13.56
N ALA A 36 10.91 22.63 13.02
CA ALA A 36 11.14 22.57 11.58
C ALA A 36 10.17 21.59 10.90
N LEU A 37 9.92 20.44 11.53
CA LEU A 37 8.99 19.44 11.04
C LEU A 37 7.52 19.85 11.18
N ALA A 38 7.14 20.46 12.32
CA ALA A 38 5.80 21.02 12.51
C ALA A 38 5.50 22.08 11.42
N TYR A 39 6.51 22.87 11.04
CA TYR A 39 6.36 23.83 9.96
C TYR A 39 6.23 23.16 8.56
N LEU A 40 6.97 22.08 8.32
CA LEU A 40 6.85 21.28 7.09
C LEU A 40 5.50 20.54 7.03
N GLN A 41 5.01 20.04 8.16
CA GLN A 41 3.70 19.40 8.28
C GLN A 41 2.56 20.40 8.00
N ASP A 42 2.59 21.58 8.61
CA ASP A 42 1.60 22.64 8.34
C ASP A 42 1.60 23.09 6.87
N SER A 43 2.78 23.13 6.25
CA SER A 43 2.89 23.45 4.81
C SER A 43 2.46 22.28 3.90
N SER A 44 2.60 21.00 4.34
CA SER A 44 2.22 19.83 3.53
C SER A 44 0.72 19.56 3.52
N ALA A 45 0.04 19.86 4.63
CA ALA A 45 -1.42 19.74 4.73
C ALA A 45 -2.15 20.66 3.72
N LYS A 46 -1.51 21.75 3.32
CA LYS A 46 -2.09 22.73 2.39
C LYS A 46 -1.70 22.56 0.93
N THR A 47 -0.63 21.83 0.63
CA THR A 47 -0.06 21.79 -0.73
C THR A 47 0.10 20.38 -1.32
N GLY A 48 -0.16 19.32 -0.56
CA GLY A 48 0.21 17.96 -0.94
C GLY A 48 1.73 17.81 -1.12
N VAL A 49 2.33 16.74 -0.62
CA VAL A 49 3.74 16.42 -0.87
C VAL A 49 3.89 16.08 -2.35
N THR A 50 4.64 16.87 -3.11
CA THR A 50 4.89 16.51 -4.49
C THR A 50 5.89 15.36 -4.57
N ALA A 51 5.72 14.50 -5.56
CA ALA A 51 6.59 13.35 -5.78
C ALA A 51 8.06 13.72 -5.94
N GLU A 52 8.36 14.91 -6.48
CA GLU A 52 9.73 15.40 -6.65
C GLU A 52 10.42 15.72 -5.31
N GLU A 53 9.65 16.07 -4.29
CA GLU A 53 10.15 16.43 -2.96
C GLU A 53 10.32 15.21 -2.05
N TRP A 54 9.53 14.14 -2.30
CA TRP A 54 9.58 12.90 -1.55
C TRP A 54 10.45 11.86 -2.27
N ASN A 55 11.73 11.89 -1.98
CA ASN A 55 12.74 11.05 -2.61
C ASN A 55 13.65 10.39 -1.56
N PRO A 56 14.46 9.38 -1.91
CA PRO A 56 15.31 8.67 -0.97
C PRO A 56 16.22 9.56 -0.12
N GLU A 57 16.75 10.66 -0.68
CA GLU A 57 17.60 11.61 0.08
C GLU A 57 16.81 12.28 1.20
N THR A 58 15.61 12.76 0.91
CA THR A 58 14.71 13.38 1.90
C THR A 58 14.30 12.40 2.98
N ILE A 59 13.91 11.17 2.59
CA ILE A 59 13.48 10.12 3.50
C ILE A 59 14.60 9.72 4.45
N ASN A 60 15.80 9.48 3.93
CA ASN A 60 16.97 9.14 4.74
C ASN A 60 17.39 10.30 5.68
N ALA A 61 17.17 11.56 5.28
CA ALA A 61 17.46 12.71 6.14
C ALA A 61 16.49 12.86 7.33
N LEU A 62 15.26 12.36 7.20
CA LEU A 62 14.27 12.36 8.27
C LEU A 62 14.49 11.21 9.27
N ALA A 63 14.91 10.05 8.78
CA ALA A 63 14.98 8.83 9.56
C ALA A 63 15.94 8.94 10.76
N GLY A 64 15.49 8.49 11.94
CA GLY A 64 16.25 8.51 13.18
C GLY A 64 16.37 9.89 13.84
N THR A 65 15.51 10.84 13.48
CA THR A 65 15.57 12.20 14.07
C THR A 65 14.67 12.38 15.29
N ARG A 66 13.75 11.42 15.53
CA ARG A 66 12.78 11.47 16.63
C ARG A 66 13.38 10.85 17.90
N GLU A 67 13.40 11.63 18.99
CA GLU A 67 13.79 11.19 20.32
C GLU A 67 12.60 11.39 21.28
N VAL A 68 11.97 10.29 21.71
CA VAL A 68 10.80 10.33 22.61
C VAL A 68 10.83 9.21 23.64
N ASP A 69 10.17 9.43 24.74
CA ASP A 69 9.77 8.38 25.70
C ASP A 69 8.38 7.88 25.32
N THR A 70 8.35 6.78 24.54
CA THR A 70 7.11 6.19 24.04
C THR A 70 6.17 5.79 25.19
N GLY A 71 6.69 5.27 26.30
CA GLY A 71 5.86 4.91 27.45
C GLY A 71 5.17 6.12 28.05
N ALA A 72 5.88 7.23 28.21
CA ALA A 72 5.28 8.46 28.71
C ALA A 72 4.23 9.03 27.76
N GLU A 73 4.44 8.97 26.44
CA GLU A 73 3.45 9.42 25.45
C GLU A 73 2.18 8.54 25.50
N LEU A 74 2.31 7.22 25.53
CA LEU A 74 1.19 6.30 25.61
C LEU A 74 0.37 6.50 26.89
N HIS A 75 1.04 6.60 28.05
CA HIS A 75 0.39 6.76 29.35
C HIS A 75 -0.22 8.15 29.56
N ALA A 76 0.23 9.17 28.83
CA ALA A 76 -0.43 10.47 28.80
C ALA A 76 -1.81 10.42 28.13
N LEU A 77 -2.00 9.49 27.19
CA LEU A 77 -3.26 9.29 26.47
C LEU A 77 -4.18 8.28 27.16
N VAL A 78 -3.62 7.16 27.61
CA VAL A 78 -4.35 6.10 28.30
C VAL A 78 -3.54 5.67 29.54
N PRO A 79 -4.11 5.80 30.76
CA PRO A 79 -3.38 5.47 31.98
C PRO A 79 -2.91 4.01 32.03
N GLU A 80 -1.71 3.77 32.55
CA GLU A 80 -1.15 2.42 32.77
C GLU A 80 -2.08 1.52 33.61
N SER A 81 -2.87 2.14 34.51
CA SER A 81 -3.84 1.45 35.37
C SER A 81 -5.09 0.96 34.64
N THR A 82 -5.25 1.26 33.35
CA THR A 82 -6.39 0.76 32.56
C THR A 82 -6.41 -0.75 32.56
N GLU A 83 -7.59 -1.34 32.76
CA GLU A 83 -7.77 -2.77 32.94
C GLU A 83 -8.85 -3.34 32.01
N GLY A 84 -8.77 -4.64 31.72
CA GLY A 84 -9.78 -5.36 30.98
C GLY A 84 -9.21 -6.46 30.08
N THR A 85 -10.10 -7.04 29.28
CA THR A 85 -9.72 -7.99 28.22
C THR A 85 -10.14 -7.42 26.89
N ILE A 86 -9.28 -7.55 25.88
CA ILE A 86 -9.54 -7.14 24.50
C ILE A 86 -9.34 -8.34 23.59
N GLN A 87 -10.32 -8.62 22.76
CA GLN A 87 -10.15 -9.50 21.60
C GLN A 87 -9.61 -8.67 20.42
N TYR A 88 -8.44 -9.05 19.93
CA TYR A 88 -7.79 -8.38 18.82
C TYR A 88 -7.58 -9.33 17.64
N TRP A 89 -8.19 -9.02 16.50
CA TRP A 89 -7.95 -9.75 15.25
C TRP A 89 -7.11 -8.90 14.30
N ASN A 90 -6.10 -9.55 13.74
CA ASN A 90 -5.12 -8.90 12.89
C ASN A 90 -4.84 -9.76 11.66
N VAL A 91 -4.75 -9.14 10.48
CA VAL A 91 -4.03 -9.74 9.36
C VAL A 91 -2.55 -9.63 9.72
N GLY A 92 -2.05 -10.63 10.39
CA GLY A 92 -0.72 -10.63 11.00
C GLY A 92 0.12 -11.83 10.55
N PRO A 93 1.31 -12.00 11.15
CA PRO A 93 2.19 -13.10 10.81
C PRO A 93 1.52 -14.45 11.06
N THR A 94 1.74 -15.36 10.11
CA THR A 94 1.34 -16.76 10.16
C THR A 94 2.58 -17.66 10.32
N GLU A 95 2.39 -18.96 10.41
CA GLU A 95 3.53 -19.90 10.44
C GLU A 95 4.43 -19.79 9.19
N ALA A 96 3.85 -19.46 8.04
CA ALA A 96 4.56 -19.29 6.78
C ALA A 96 5.33 -17.96 6.67
N SER A 97 5.09 -17.00 7.57
CA SER A 97 5.75 -15.70 7.54
C SER A 97 7.24 -15.79 7.87
N PRO A 98 8.08 -14.89 7.34
CA PRO A 98 9.50 -14.80 7.71
C PRO A 98 9.69 -14.67 9.22
N GLN A 99 10.77 -15.26 9.75
CA GLN A 99 11.01 -15.28 11.19
C GLN A 99 11.12 -13.87 11.77
N ILE A 100 11.79 -12.97 11.07
CA ILE A 100 11.92 -11.57 11.48
C ILE A 100 10.56 -10.87 11.69
N THR A 101 9.57 -11.16 10.84
CA THR A 101 8.22 -10.63 10.98
C THR A 101 7.53 -11.15 12.24
N LYS A 102 7.73 -12.42 12.57
CA LYS A 102 7.19 -13.02 13.80
C LYS A 102 7.85 -12.42 15.04
N ASP A 103 9.19 -12.31 15.04
CA ASP A 103 9.95 -11.77 16.17
C ASP A 103 9.54 -10.33 16.50
N LEU A 104 9.32 -9.50 15.49
CA LEU A 104 8.87 -8.12 15.68
C LEU A 104 7.44 -8.03 16.19
N TYR A 105 6.58 -8.90 15.70
CA TYR A 105 5.21 -8.96 16.21
C TYR A 105 5.16 -9.42 17.66
N ASP A 106 5.99 -10.41 18.03
CA ASP A 106 6.14 -10.85 19.43
C ASP A 106 6.71 -9.74 20.32
N GLU A 107 7.66 -8.93 19.81
CA GLU A 107 8.16 -7.75 20.51
C GLU A 107 7.02 -6.73 20.76
N PHE A 108 6.17 -6.50 19.76
CA PHE A 108 4.99 -5.64 19.91
C PHE A 108 4.05 -6.13 21.01
N LEU A 109 3.72 -7.43 21.02
CA LEU A 109 2.83 -8.01 22.03
C LEU A 109 3.43 -7.94 23.44
N GLN A 110 4.74 -8.21 23.58
CA GLN A 110 5.45 -8.09 24.85
C GLN A 110 5.49 -6.63 25.35
N ALA A 111 5.74 -5.68 24.45
CA ALA A 111 5.76 -4.27 24.81
C ALA A 111 4.36 -3.77 25.23
N PHE A 112 3.29 -4.20 24.53
CA PHE A 112 1.93 -3.88 24.92
C PHE A 112 1.63 -4.38 26.34
N ALA A 113 1.96 -5.63 26.65
CA ALA A 113 1.80 -6.18 27.99
C ALA A 113 2.66 -5.47 29.04
N GLY A 114 3.81 -4.93 28.64
CA GLY A 114 4.67 -4.11 29.51
C GLY A 114 4.11 -2.72 29.82
N TYR A 115 3.55 -2.04 28.80
CA TYR A 115 2.93 -0.72 28.96
C TYR A 115 1.57 -0.79 29.66
N TYR A 116 0.79 -1.85 29.45
CA TYR A 116 -0.56 -2.02 29.99
C TYR A 116 -0.72 -3.37 30.70
N PRO A 117 -0.07 -3.58 31.86
CA PRO A 117 0.01 -4.88 32.53
C PRO A 117 -1.34 -5.40 33.05
N ASN A 118 -2.36 -4.53 33.14
CA ASN A 118 -3.69 -4.91 33.59
C ASN A 118 -4.66 -5.20 32.44
N ILE A 119 -4.20 -5.10 31.18
CA ILE A 119 -5.00 -5.47 30.01
C ILE A 119 -4.59 -6.85 29.53
N THR A 120 -5.55 -7.76 29.43
CA THR A 120 -5.35 -9.04 28.78
C THR A 120 -5.67 -8.90 27.29
N LEU A 121 -4.70 -9.13 26.42
CA LEU A 121 -4.86 -9.09 24.97
C LEU A 121 -5.05 -10.52 24.45
N ASP A 122 -6.30 -10.86 24.05
CA ASP A 122 -6.63 -12.09 23.33
C ASP A 122 -6.42 -11.84 21.83
N ASN A 123 -5.19 -12.14 21.37
CA ASN A 123 -4.74 -11.87 20.02
C ASN A 123 -4.97 -13.04 19.08
N GLN A 124 -5.57 -12.78 17.92
CA GLN A 124 -5.72 -13.74 16.84
C GLN A 124 -5.21 -13.21 15.52
N ASN A 125 -4.13 -13.82 15.01
CA ASN A 125 -3.65 -13.59 13.67
C ASN A 125 -4.46 -14.42 12.67
N VAL A 126 -4.93 -13.80 11.61
CA VAL A 126 -5.71 -14.43 10.54
C VAL A 126 -5.02 -14.15 9.21
N GLY A 127 -4.95 -15.16 8.35
CA GLY A 127 -4.40 -14.99 7.00
C GLY A 127 -5.22 -14.00 6.17
N TYR A 128 -4.56 -13.26 5.27
CA TYR A 128 -5.20 -12.26 4.42
C TYR A 128 -6.45 -12.81 3.69
N ASN A 129 -6.35 -14.00 3.10
CA ASN A 129 -7.43 -14.58 2.30
C ASN A 129 -8.65 -15.01 3.12
N ASP A 130 -8.49 -15.23 4.43
CA ASP A 130 -9.56 -15.74 5.30
C ASP A 130 -10.19 -14.64 6.16
N MET A 131 -9.47 -13.51 6.34
CA MET A 131 -9.85 -12.49 7.32
C MET A 131 -11.15 -11.79 6.95
N LEU A 132 -11.38 -11.46 5.69
CA LEU A 132 -12.57 -10.71 5.28
C LEU A 132 -13.86 -11.50 5.54
N ASP A 133 -13.90 -12.77 5.13
CA ASP A 133 -15.08 -13.63 5.33
C ASP A 133 -15.29 -13.95 6.80
N LYS A 134 -14.19 -14.12 7.55
CA LYS A 134 -14.27 -14.35 8.98
C LYS A 134 -14.88 -13.16 9.71
N ILE A 135 -14.43 -11.93 9.44
CA ILE A 135 -14.92 -10.74 10.13
C ILE A 135 -16.36 -10.39 9.70
N ARG A 136 -16.73 -10.60 8.42
CA ARG A 136 -18.10 -10.48 7.93
C ARG A 136 -19.05 -11.41 8.70
N THR A 137 -18.69 -12.69 8.78
CA THR A 137 -19.49 -13.70 9.47
C THR A 137 -19.63 -13.39 10.95
N ALA A 138 -18.52 -13.01 11.61
CA ALA A 138 -18.52 -12.68 13.02
C ALA A 138 -19.34 -11.41 13.31
N SER A 139 -19.20 -10.36 12.50
CA SER A 139 -19.98 -9.12 12.65
C SER A 139 -21.48 -9.36 12.48
N ALA A 140 -21.86 -10.17 11.50
CA ALA A 140 -23.26 -10.54 11.29
C ALA A 140 -23.83 -11.41 12.43
N GLY A 141 -22.98 -12.16 13.13
CA GLY A 141 -23.35 -13.04 14.23
C GLY A 141 -23.23 -12.41 15.63
N GLY A 142 -22.81 -11.14 15.75
CA GLY A 142 -22.56 -10.52 17.05
C GLY A 142 -21.38 -11.16 17.80
N ALA A 143 -20.32 -11.49 17.09
CA ALA A 143 -19.11 -12.15 17.62
C ALA A 143 -17.81 -11.58 17.02
N ALA A 144 -17.85 -10.35 16.52
CA ALA A 144 -16.65 -9.64 16.09
C ALA A 144 -15.72 -9.34 17.28
N PRO A 145 -14.40 -9.15 17.07
CA PRO A 145 -13.49 -8.77 18.13
C PRO A 145 -13.78 -7.35 18.64
N ASP A 146 -13.14 -6.93 19.74
CA ASP A 146 -13.19 -5.54 20.18
C ASP A 146 -12.46 -4.60 19.20
N VAL A 147 -11.28 -5.05 18.74
CA VAL A 147 -10.45 -4.31 17.78
C VAL A 147 -10.07 -5.22 16.62
N ALA A 148 -10.24 -4.72 15.41
CA ALA A 148 -9.79 -5.39 14.20
C ALA A 148 -8.80 -4.50 13.45
N LYS A 149 -7.63 -5.04 13.08
CA LYS A 149 -6.74 -4.42 12.11
C LYS A 149 -6.94 -5.08 10.75
N MET A 150 -7.40 -4.30 9.81
CA MET A 150 -7.82 -4.76 8.50
C MET A 150 -7.06 -4.05 7.38
N PRO A 151 -6.87 -4.72 6.24
CA PRO A 151 -6.44 -4.05 5.01
C PRO A 151 -7.31 -2.82 4.71
N ILE A 152 -6.65 -1.80 4.19
CA ILE A 152 -7.22 -0.48 3.87
C ILE A 152 -8.51 -0.55 3.01
N LEU A 153 -8.68 -1.63 2.25
CA LEU A 153 -9.78 -1.84 1.31
C LEU A 153 -11.12 -2.19 1.98
N TRP A 154 -11.12 -2.66 3.23
CA TRP A 154 -12.28 -3.33 3.81
C TRP A 154 -13.03 -2.48 4.83
N GLY A 155 -12.34 -1.55 5.49
CA GLY A 155 -12.90 -0.80 6.62
C GLY A 155 -14.21 -0.07 6.31
N VAL A 156 -14.33 0.50 5.11
CA VAL A 156 -15.53 1.25 4.69
C VAL A 156 -16.76 0.36 4.53
N GLU A 157 -16.60 -0.90 4.09
CA GLU A 157 -17.71 -1.85 4.04
C GLU A 157 -18.35 -2.04 5.43
N PHE A 158 -17.51 -2.20 6.46
CA PHE A 158 -18.00 -2.35 7.84
C PHE A 158 -18.57 -1.04 8.39
N ALA A 159 -17.96 0.09 8.09
CA ALA A 159 -18.48 1.40 8.48
C ALA A 159 -19.89 1.65 7.92
N ALA A 160 -20.05 1.40 6.61
CA ALA A 160 -21.34 1.58 5.93
C ALA A 160 -22.46 0.66 6.46
N ARG A 161 -22.09 -0.49 7.01
CA ARG A 161 -23.02 -1.47 7.60
C ARG A 161 -23.18 -1.35 9.12
N GLY A 162 -22.56 -0.33 9.74
CA GLY A 162 -22.61 -0.15 11.21
C GLY A 162 -21.78 -1.17 11.99
N GLY A 163 -20.86 -1.88 11.33
CA GLY A 163 -19.99 -2.89 11.97
C GLY A 163 -18.79 -2.32 12.71
N THR A 164 -18.42 -1.05 12.49
CA THR A 164 -17.36 -0.35 13.19
C THR A 164 -17.88 0.90 13.90
N SER A 165 -17.25 1.27 14.99
CA SER A 165 -17.58 2.48 15.74
C SER A 165 -16.98 3.72 15.09
N GLU A 166 -17.71 4.85 15.14
CA GLU A 166 -17.15 6.16 14.85
C GLU A 166 -16.03 6.49 15.86
N VAL A 167 -14.94 7.08 15.35
CA VAL A 167 -13.79 7.51 16.14
C VAL A 167 -13.35 8.91 15.73
N THR A 168 -12.62 9.60 16.62
CA THR A 168 -11.92 10.84 16.28
C THR A 168 -10.41 10.65 16.44
N PHE A 169 -9.62 11.38 15.69
CA PHE A 169 -8.15 11.29 15.81
C PHE A 169 -7.68 11.79 17.17
N GLU A 170 -8.35 12.80 17.72
CA GLU A 170 -8.04 13.38 19.04
C GLU A 170 -8.18 12.37 20.18
N GLU A 171 -9.08 11.39 20.09
CA GLU A 171 -9.20 10.32 21.08
C GLU A 171 -7.89 9.53 21.25
N PHE A 172 -7.06 9.52 20.23
CA PHE A 172 -5.78 8.79 20.19
C PHE A 172 -4.56 9.72 20.24
N GLY A 173 -4.76 11.01 20.54
CA GLY A 173 -3.69 12.00 20.56
C GLY A 173 -3.13 12.35 19.18
N LEU A 174 -3.92 12.16 18.14
CA LEU A 174 -3.54 12.32 16.74
C LEU A 174 -4.32 13.47 16.10
N THR A 175 -3.82 13.91 14.94
CA THR A 175 -4.52 14.83 14.05
C THR A 175 -4.49 14.30 12.61
N PRO A 176 -5.53 14.55 11.79
CA PRO A 176 -5.57 14.04 10.42
C PRO A 176 -4.39 14.46 9.53
N ASP A 177 -3.82 15.63 9.74
CA ASP A 177 -2.67 16.16 8.99
C ASP A 177 -1.36 15.39 9.21
N GLN A 178 -1.32 14.48 10.21
CA GLN A 178 -0.23 13.54 10.41
C GLN A 178 -0.28 12.34 9.47
N PHE A 179 -1.28 12.24 8.59
CA PHE A 179 -1.50 11.06 7.74
C PHE A 179 -1.58 11.44 6.26
N TRP A 180 -1.25 10.49 5.40
CA TRP A 180 -1.42 10.64 3.96
C TRP A 180 -2.91 10.82 3.61
N PRO A 181 -3.25 11.71 2.66
CA PRO A 181 -4.64 11.89 2.21
C PRO A 181 -5.32 10.60 1.77
N GLY A 182 -4.59 9.70 1.08
CA GLY A 182 -5.10 8.38 0.67
C GLY A 182 -5.44 7.48 1.86
N ALA A 183 -4.63 7.53 2.93
CA ALA A 183 -4.89 6.79 4.17
C ALA A 183 -6.15 7.32 4.88
N LEU A 184 -6.32 8.63 4.96
CA LEU A 184 -7.50 9.25 5.58
C LEU A 184 -8.79 8.90 4.83
N LYS A 185 -8.75 8.92 3.49
CA LYS A 185 -9.91 8.50 2.67
C LYS A 185 -10.36 7.08 3.02
N SER A 186 -9.45 6.16 3.29
CA SER A 186 -9.76 4.74 3.54
C SER A 186 -10.43 4.44 4.87
N VAL A 187 -10.43 5.37 5.81
CA VAL A 187 -11.10 5.25 7.12
C VAL A 187 -12.32 6.16 7.24
N MET A 188 -12.68 6.87 6.17
CA MET A 188 -13.75 7.86 6.18
C MET A 188 -14.99 7.34 5.43
N TRP A 189 -16.15 7.46 6.07
CA TRP A 189 -17.46 7.19 5.48
C TRP A 189 -18.44 8.31 5.88
N GLU A 190 -19.16 8.87 4.91
CA GLU A 190 -20.11 9.98 5.11
C GLU A 190 -19.55 11.13 5.96
N GLY A 191 -18.28 11.49 5.74
CA GLY A 191 -17.61 12.60 6.42
C GLY A 191 -17.18 12.31 7.87
N LYS A 192 -17.25 11.07 8.33
CA LYS A 192 -16.84 10.63 9.67
C LYS A 192 -15.75 9.56 9.56
N TYR A 193 -14.92 9.46 10.61
CA TYR A 193 -13.86 8.44 10.68
C TYR A 193 -14.34 7.21 11.45
N TYR A 194 -14.00 6.04 10.96
CA TYR A 194 -14.36 4.75 11.53
C TYR A 194 -13.15 3.86 11.81
N GLY A 195 -11.97 4.43 11.77
CA GLY A 195 -10.70 3.77 12.07
C GLY A 195 -9.55 4.75 12.00
N ILE A 196 -8.35 4.28 12.34
CA ILE A 196 -7.10 5.03 12.24
C ILE A 196 -6.12 4.24 11.39
N PRO A 197 -5.45 4.86 10.40
CA PRO A 197 -4.43 4.19 9.62
C PRO A 197 -3.23 3.75 10.47
N THR A 198 -2.73 2.54 10.24
CA THR A 198 -1.58 1.99 10.99
C THR A 198 -0.31 1.95 10.16
N ASN A 199 -0.40 1.52 8.92
CA ASN A 199 0.70 1.48 7.97
C ASN A 199 0.22 1.76 6.56
N ASN A 200 1.15 2.18 5.70
CA ASN A 200 0.92 2.34 4.28
C ASN A 200 1.89 1.50 3.47
N GLU A 201 1.45 1.12 2.31
CA GLU A 201 2.19 0.28 1.39
C GLU A 201 2.02 0.79 -0.03
N THR A 202 3.10 0.73 -0.78
CA THR A 202 3.10 0.89 -2.22
C THR A 202 3.94 -0.23 -2.82
N MET A 203 4.06 -0.25 -4.12
CA MET A 203 4.87 -1.22 -4.85
C MET A 203 5.96 -0.52 -5.64
N ALA A 204 6.98 -1.29 -6.02
CA ALA A 204 8.02 -0.86 -6.92
C ALA A 204 8.09 -1.78 -8.14
N PHE A 205 8.76 -1.32 -9.18
CA PHE A 205 9.08 -2.11 -10.34
C PHE A 205 10.41 -2.82 -10.10
N ILE A 206 10.47 -4.13 -10.32
CA ILE A 206 11.71 -4.90 -10.19
C ILE A 206 12.08 -5.52 -11.54
N TRP A 207 13.36 -5.69 -11.78
CA TRP A 207 13.88 -6.37 -12.98
C TRP A 207 15.14 -7.16 -12.71
N ASN A 208 15.39 -8.14 -13.57
CA ASN A 208 16.58 -8.95 -13.55
C ASN A 208 17.59 -8.41 -14.56
N LYS A 209 18.68 -7.83 -14.06
CA LYS A 209 19.77 -7.24 -14.88
C LYS A 209 20.41 -8.22 -15.85
N GLN A 210 20.54 -9.50 -15.46
CA GLN A 210 21.13 -10.50 -16.33
C GLN A 210 20.25 -10.77 -17.56
N LEU A 211 18.93 -10.92 -17.35
CA LEU A 211 17.99 -11.13 -18.46
C LEU A 211 17.89 -9.90 -19.37
N PHE A 212 18.07 -8.68 -18.83
CA PHE A 212 18.20 -7.47 -19.64
C PHE A 212 19.43 -7.50 -20.50
N ALA A 213 20.61 -7.81 -19.93
CA ALA A 213 21.87 -7.93 -20.67
C ALA A 213 21.81 -9.02 -21.73
N ASP A 214 21.23 -10.20 -21.41
CA ASP A 214 21.06 -11.32 -22.33
C ASP A 214 20.15 -10.96 -23.52
N ALA A 215 19.20 -10.05 -23.30
CA ALA A 215 18.32 -9.52 -24.33
C ALA A 215 18.89 -8.31 -25.09
N GLY A 216 20.11 -7.85 -24.75
CA GLY A 216 20.72 -6.67 -25.35
C GLY A 216 20.15 -5.34 -24.88
N LEU A 217 19.42 -5.33 -23.74
CA LEU A 217 18.96 -4.15 -23.05
C LEU A 217 20.03 -3.64 -22.06
N ASP A 218 20.00 -2.36 -21.73
CA ASP A 218 20.85 -1.82 -20.68
C ASP A 218 20.37 -2.32 -19.30
N PRO A 219 21.18 -3.11 -18.57
CA PRO A 219 20.77 -3.67 -17.29
C PRO A 219 20.56 -2.64 -16.17
N GLU A 220 21.09 -1.42 -16.32
CA GLU A 220 20.97 -0.35 -15.33
C GLU A 220 19.81 0.61 -15.65
N THR A 221 19.16 0.48 -16.81
CA THR A 221 18.08 1.36 -17.26
C THR A 221 16.75 0.59 -17.32
N PRO A 222 15.87 0.72 -16.28
CA PRO A 222 14.54 0.14 -16.34
C PRO A 222 13.65 0.85 -17.36
N PRO A 223 12.53 0.22 -17.78
CA PRO A 223 11.55 0.90 -18.61
C PRO A 223 10.97 2.12 -17.86
N ALA A 224 10.96 3.27 -18.51
CA ALA A 224 10.40 4.51 -17.95
C ALA A 224 8.88 4.59 -18.12
N THR A 225 8.36 3.94 -19.17
CA THR A 225 6.94 3.97 -19.55
C THR A 225 6.36 2.57 -19.72
N TRP A 226 5.03 2.46 -19.68
CA TRP A 226 4.34 1.19 -19.95
C TRP A 226 4.54 0.72 -21.40
N ASP A 227 4.69 1.63 -22.35
CA ASP A 227 5.03 1.28 -23.73
C ASP A 227 6.41 0.64 -23.82
N GLU A 228 7.37 1.12 -23.03
CA GLU A 228 8.70 0.50 -22.92
C GLU A 228 8.64 -0.88 -22.21
N VAL A 229 7.74 -1.06 -21.23
CA VAL A 229 7.52 -2.39 -20.60
C VAL A 229 7.09 -3.40 -21.67
N VAL A 230 6.14 -3.04 -22.53
CA VAL A 230 5.69 -3.89 -23.65
C VAL A 230 6.85 -4.20 -24.61
N ALA A 231 7.58 -3.16 -25.02
CA ALA A 231 8.71 -3.32 -25.95
C ALA A 231 9.82 -4.19 -25.37
N PHE A 232 10.24 -3.95 -24.13
CA PHE A 232 11.28 -4.73 -23.45
C PHE A 232 10.82 -6.16 -23.17
N SER A 233 9.54 -6.34 -22.79
CA SER A 233 8.95 -7.66 -22.60
C SER A 233 9.05 -8.50 -23.88
N ASN A 234 8.69 -7.93 -25.02
CA ASN A 234 8.77 -8.59 -26.31
C ASN A 234 10.22 -8.87 -26.72
N GLN A 235 11.15 -7.92 -26.55
CA GLN A 235 12.57 -8.12 -26.85
C GLN A 235 13.17 -9.23 -26.01
N ILE A 236 12.91 -9.27 -24.70
CA ILE A 236 13.38 -10.34 -23.82
C ILE A 236 12.85 -11.69 -24.29
N LYS A 237 11.57 -11.75 -24.66
CA LYS A 237 10.97 -12.98 -25.19
C LYS A 237 11.66 -13.48 -26.46
N GLN A 238 11.92 -12.58 -27.39
CA GLN A 238 12.54 -12.92 -28.69
C GLN A 238 13.99 -13.34 -28.53
N GLU A 239 14.78 -12.64 -27.70
CA GLU A 239 16.23 -12.87 -27.61
C GLU A 239 16.60 -14.02 -26.67
N THR A 240 15.80 -14.23 -25.59
CA THR A 240 16.13 -15.19 -24.51
C THR A 240 15.18 -16.37 -24.43
N GLY A 241 13.98 -16.28 -25.02
CA GLY A 241 12.89 -17.22 -24.82
C GLY A 241 12.20 -17.14 -23.46
N LYS A 242 12.72 -16.31 -22.53
CA LYS A 242 12.11 -16.08 -21.22
C LYS A 242 10.93 -15.12 -21.30
N ASN A 243 10.13 -15.02 -20.27
CA ASN A 243 9.03 -14.08 -20.24
C ASN A 243 9.55 -12.69 -19.80
N GLY A 244 9.15 -11.66 -20.51
CA GLY A 244 9.59 -10.31 -20.21
C GLY A 244 8.92 -9.73 -18.97
N TYR A 245 7.59 -9.92 -18.82
CA TYR A 245 6.84 -9.34 -17.73
C TYR A 245 6.01 -10.40 -16.96
N GLY A 246 6.07 -10.35 -15.64
CA GLY A 246 5.29 -11.19 -14.74
C GLY A 246 3.89 -10.64 -14.55
N MET A 247 2.91 -11.22 -15.22
CA MET A 247 1.52 -10.80 -15.20
C MET A 247 0.70 -11.63 -14.21
N VAL A 248 -0.23 -10.98 -13.50
CA VAL A 248 -1.15 -11.60 -12.53
C VAL A 248 -2.58 -11.25 -12.93
N CYS A 249 -3.39 -12.26 -13.26
CA CYS A 249 -4.76 -12.08 -13.76
C CYS A 249 -5.78 -13.05 -13.13
N LYS A 250 -5.48 -13.65 -11.99
CA LYS A 250 -6.41 -14.58 -11.32
C LYS A 250 -7.63 -13.84 -10.78
N VAL A 251 -8.83 -14.39 -11.05
CA VAL A 251 -10.10 -13.91 -10.49
C VAL A 251 -10.19 -14.25 -9.00
N ASN A 252 -10.90 -13.42 -8.25
CA ASN A 252 -11.09 -13.54 -6.81
C ASN A 252 -9.77 -13.59 -6.01
N ALA A 253 -8.78 -12.89 -6.52
CA ALA A 253 -7.51 -12.70 -5.84
C ALA A 253 -7.18 -11.20 -5.86
N GLY A 254 -7.16 -10.57 -4.70
CA GLY A 254 -6.86 -9.13 -4.57
C GLY A 254 -5.53 -8.68 -5.23
N ASN A 255 -4.67 -9.67 -5.56
CA ASN A 255 -3.39 -9.39 -6.22
C ASN A 255 -3.53 -8.85 -7.65
N THR A 256 -4.56 -9.24 -8.39
CA THR A 256 -4.77 -8.82 -9.79
C THR A 256 -4.95 -7.30 -9.89
N PRO A 257 -5.90 -6.67 -9.19
CA PRO A 257 -6.06 -5.22 -9.27
C PRO A 257 -4.83 -4.44 -8.74
N PHE A 258 -4.07 -5.00 -7.79
CA PHE A 258 -2.84 -4.35 -7.32
C PHE A 258 -1.79 -4.18 -8.43
N ARG A 259 -1.80 -5.00 -9.49
CA ARG A 259 -0.87 -4.93 -10.61
C ARG A 259 -1.47 -4.30 -11.86
N PHE A 260 -2.77 -4.41 -12.05
CA PHE A 260 -3.43 -3.87 -13.22
C PHE A 260 -3.89 -2.42 -13.05
N MET A 261 -4.44 -2.05 -11.87
CA MET A 261 -4.92 -0.68 -11.67
C MET A 261 -3.83 0.41 -11.80
N PRO A 262 -2.56 0.18 -11.41
CA PRO A 262 -1.49 1.13 -11.76
C PRO A 262 -1.41 1.45 -13.25
N VAL A 263 -1.66 0.47 -14.14
CA VAL A 263 -1.69 0.70 -15.58
C VAL A 263 -2.91 1.50 -15.97
N VAL A 264 -4.09 1.13 -15.46
CA VAL A 264 -5.36 1.86 -15.74
C VAL A 264 -5.25 3.33 -15.36
N TRP A 265 -4.77 3.62 -14.15
CA TRP A 265 -4.59 5.00 -13.69
C TRP A 265 -3.48 5.74 -14.43
N ALA A 266 -2.42 5.04 -14.84
CA ALA A 266 -1.34 5.61 -15.63
C ALA A 266 -1.80 6.07 -17.00
N TYR A 267 -2.77 5.39 -17.59
CA TYR A 267 -3.42 5.81 -18.84
C TYR A 267 -4.48 6.92 -18.64
N GLY A 268 -4.93 7.18 -17.40
CA GLY A 268 -5.89 8.24 -17.08
C GLY A 268 -7.31 7.75 -16.84
N ALA A 269 -7.53 6.44 -16.80
CA ALA A 269 -8.81 5.82 -16.44
C ALA A 269 -8.86 5.41 -14.96
N SER A 270 -9.98 4.88 -14.53
CA SER A 270 -10.24 4.38 -13.17
C SER A 270 -11.31 3.29 -13.19
N ALA A 271 -11.36 2.44 -12.17
CA ALA A 271 -12.47 1.48 -12.03
C ALA A 271 -13.79 2.20 -11.73
N LEU A 272 -13.76 3.17 -10.83
CA LEU A 272 -14.77 4.21 -10.66
C LEU A 272 -14.14 5.56 -11.05
N ASP A 273 -14.20 6.55 -10.22
CA ASP A 273 -13.53 7.84 -10.44
C ASP A 273 -12.49 8.14 -9.34
N GLU A 274 -11.98 7.08 -8.70
CA GLU A 274 -11.07 7.15 -7.54
C GLU A 274 -9.76 7.89 -7.80
N ALA A 275 -9.32 7.93 -9.06
CA ALA A 275 -8.10 8.63 -9.46
C ALA A 275 -8.29 10.15 -9.68
N LEU A 276 -9.52 10.64 -9.56
CA LEU A 276 -9.82 12.07 -9.62
C LEU A 276 -9.50 12.73 -8.27
N GLU A 277 -9.25 14.03 -8.29
CA GLU A 277 -8.98 14.82 -7.08
C GLU A 277 -10.20 14.81 -6.14
N GLU A 278 -11.40 14.95 -6.70
CA GLU A 278 -12.66 14.88 -5.96
C GLU A 278 -13.53 13.74 -6.54
N PRO A 279 -13.31 12.49 -6.12
CA PRO A 279 -14.06 11.36 -6.63
C PRO A 279 -15.50 11.37 -6.10
N THR A 280 -16.43 11.03 -6.96
CA THR A 280 -17.84 10.85 -6.60
C THR A 280 -18.22 9.40 -6.37
N TYR A 281 -17.39 8.48 -6.86
CA TYR A 281 -17.64 7.03 -6.88
C TYR A 281 -18.98 6.65 -7.50
N ALA A 282 -19.49 7.47 -8.42
CA ALA A 282 -20.77 7.29 -9.08
C ALA A 282 -20.65 6.85 -10.53
N THR A 283 -19.44 6.89 -11.11
CA THR A 283 -19.21 6.66 -12.53
C THR A 283 -17.96 5.82 -12.74
N THR A 284 -18.07 4.77 -13.55
CA THR A 284 -16.90 4.03 -14.00
C THR A 284 -16.22 4.75 -15.16
N MET A 285 -14.89 4.64 -15.19
CA MET A 285 -14.06 5.13 -16.30
C MET A 285 -13.35 3.98 -17.03
N ILE A 286 -13.68 2.73 -16.71
CA ILE A 286 -12.93 1.57 -17.22
C ILE A 286 -13.11 1.36 -18.73
N ASN A 287 -14.22 1.78 -19.31
CA ASN A 287 -14.52 1.66 -20.73
C ASN A 287 -14.30 2.97 -21.53
N THR A 288 -13.63 3.96 -20.93
CA THR A 288 -13.15 5.12 -21.69
C THR A 288 -12.03 4.71 -22.67
N PRO A 289 -11.69 5.53 -23.67
CA PRO A 289 -10.56 5.24 -24.55
C PRO A 289 -9.26 4.93 -23.80
N GLU A 290 -9.03 5.60 -22.67
CA GLU A 290 -7.88 5.41 -21.79
C GLU A 290 -7.92 4.07 -21.08
N GLY A 291 -9.10 3.63 -20.57
CA GLY A 291 -9.28 2.34 -19.93
C GLY A 291 -9.12 1.19 -20.91
N ILE A 292 -9.68 1.32 -22.12
CA ILE A 292 -9.50 0.36 -23.21
C ILE A 292 -8.03 0.28 -23.61
N ALA A 293 -7.30 1.39 -23.71
CA ALA A 293 -5.88 1.41 -24.03
C ALA A 293 -5.03 0.71 -22.93
N ALA A 294 -5.37 0.90 -21.66
CA ALA A 294 -4.72 0.19 -20.56
C ALA A 294 -4.94 -1.33 -20.63
N LEU A 295 -6.16 -1.78 -20.93
CA LEU A 295 -6.48 -3.18 -21.13
C LEU A 295 -5.76 -3.75 -22.37
N GLN A 296 -5.65 -2.94 -23.44
CA GLN A 296 -4.91 -3.32 -24.66
C GLN A 296 -3.43 -3.57 -24.37
N THR A 297 -2.81 -2.86 -23.44
CA THR A 297 -1.41 -3.09 -23.01
C THR A 297 -1.20 -4.52 -22.50
N TYR A 298 -2.12 -5.03 -21.69
CA TYR A 298 -2.09 -6.40 -21.19
C TYR A 298 -2.39 -7.42 -22.29
N TYR A 299 -3.38 -7.13 -23.14
CA TYR A 299 -3.70 -7.95 -24.31
C TYR A 299 -2.50 -8.08 -25.25
N ASP A 300 -1.82 -7.00 -25.54
CA ASP A 300 -0.65 -7.00 -26.42
C ASP A 300 0.46 -7.91 -25.87
N MET A 301 0.79 -7.83 -24.60
CA MET A 301 1.82 -8.68 -23.99
C MET A 301 1.41 -10.16 -23.93
N TYR A 302 0.13 -10.46 -23.63
CA TYR A 302 -0.33 -11.84 -23.44
C TYR A 302 -0.69 -12.53 -24.75
N VAL A 303 -1.50 -11.88 -25.61
CA VAL A 303 -2.06 -12.48 -26.82
C VAL A 303 -1.16 -12.23 -28.03
N ARG A 304 -0.84 -10.95 -28.33
CA ARG A 304 -0.09 -10.59 -29.53
C ARG A 304 1.37 -11.02 -29.44
N ASP A 305 2.07 -10.66 -28.38
CA ASP A 305 3.53 -10.84 -28.25
C ASP A 305 3.90 -12.14 -27.54
N GLN A 306 2.97 -12.72 -26.78
CA GLN A 306 3.20 -13.92 -25.96
C GLN A 306 4.45 -13.78 -25.07
N SER A 307 4.70 -12.58 -24.58
CA SER A 307 5.89 -12.18 -23.85
C SER A 307 5.76 -12.31 -22.33
N VAL A 308 4.62 -12.84 -21.86
CA VAL A 308 4.32 -13.10 -20.45
C VAL A 308 4.03 -14.58 -20.20
N PRO A 309 4.04 -15.07 -18.94
CA PRO A 309 3.74 -16.47 -18.66
C PRO A 309 2.33 -16.87 -19.13
N THR A 310 2.19 -18.03 -19.77
CA THR A 310 0.88 -18.59 -20.14
C THR A 310 0.00 -18.88 -18.91
N SER A 311 0.61 -19.05 -17.74
CA SER A 311 -0.07 -19.23 -16.45
C SER A 311 -0.62 -17.92 -15.86
N ALA A 312 -0.42 -16.77 -16.49
CA ALA A 312 -0.85 -15.46 -15.96
C ALA A 312 -2.32 -15.40 -15.50
N LEU A 313 -3.22 -16.11 -16.20
CA LEU A 313 -4.64 -16.19 -15.87
C LEU A 313 -4.94 -16.90 -14.53
N THR A 314 -4.00 -17.68 -14.02
CA THR A 314 -4.12 -18.44 -12.76
C THR A 314 -3.11 -18.02 -11.70
N ASN A 315 -2.14 -17.19 -12.08
CA ASN A 315 -1.11 -16.71 -11.17
C ASN A 315 -1.66 -15.71 -10.16
N THR A 316 -1.23 -15.90 -8.93
CA THR A 316 -1.21 -14.88 -7.88
C THR A 316 0.19 -14.26 -7.79
N GLN A 317 0.41 -13.42 -6.79
CA GLN A 317 1.74 -12.90 -6.47
C GLN A 317 2.76 -14.01 -6.19
N THR A 318 2.34 -15.12 -5.55
CA THR A 318 3.23 -16.20 -5.14
C THR A 318 3.84 -16.92 -6.34
N GLU A 319 3.00 -17.34 -7.30
CA GLU A 319 3.47 -17.98 -8.54
C GLU A 319 4.36 -17.02 -9.35
N ASN A 320 4.03 -15.72 -9.32
CA ASN A 320 4.83 -14.72 -10.03
C ASN A 320 6.22 -14.53 -9.42
N GLN A 321 6.32 -14.54 -8.08
CA GLN A 321 7.59 -14.55 -7.36
C GLN A 321 8.41 -15.80 -7.69
N ASP A 322 7.77 -16.98 -7.70
CA ASP A 322 8.44 -18.24 -8.02
C ASP A 322 9.03 -18.22 -9.42
N LEU A 323 8.30 -17.68 -10.41
CA LEU A 323 8.79 -17.50 -11.77
C LEU A 323 9.97 -16.51 -11.84
N PHE A 324 9.94 -15.44 -11.06
CA PHE A 324 11.02 -14.47 -11.03
C PHE A 324 12.31 -15.07 -10.45
N ILE A 325 12.25 -15.72 -9.28
CA ILE A 325 13.42 -16.38 -8.67
C ILE A 325 13.90 -17.62 -9.43
N ALA A 326 13.07 -18.20 -10.28
CA ALA A 326 13.49 -19.24 -11.23
C ALA A 326 14.14 -18.66 -12.50
N GLY A 327 14.23 -17.34 -12.66
CA GLY A 327 14.76 -16.70 -13.86
C GLY A 327 13.88 -16.89 -15.11
N GLU A 328 12.59 -17.15 -14.92
CA GLU A 328 11.61 -17.34 -16.00
C GLU A 328 10.86 -16.04 -16.37
N VAL A 329 10.96 -15.02 -15.52
CA VAL A 329 10.36 -13.69 -15.69
C VAL A 329 11.42 -12.63 -15.42
N ALA A 330 11.49 -11.63 -16.30
CA ALA A 330 12.51 -10.60 -16.22
C ALA A 330 12.08 -9.32 -15.46
N MET A 331 10.80 -8.97 -15.49
CA MET A 331 10.27 -7.75 -14.90
C MET A 331 8.94 -8.04 -14.20
N MET A 332 8.65 -7.36 -13.10
CA MET A 332 7.30 -7.35 -12.51
C MET A 332 7.11 -6.16 -11.55
N ILE A 333 5.86 -5.84 -11.23
CA ILE A 333 5.53 -5.02 -10.07
C ILE A 333 5.63 -5.91 -8.83
N SER A 334 6.35 -5.45 -7.82
CA SER A 334 6.57 -6.18 -6.56
C SER A 334 6.19 -5.34 -5.36
N HIS A 335 5.52 -5.99 -4.41
CA HIS A 335 5.25 -5.46 -3.08
C HIS A 335 6.50 -5.66 -2.17
N PRO A 336 6.74 -4.83 -1.17
CA PRO A 336 7.86 -5.02 -0.23
C PRO A 336 7.89 -6.41 0.42
N SER A 337 6.73 -6.93 0.86
CA SER A 337 6.65 -8.28 1.43
C SER A 337 7.07 -9.39 0.44
N GLU A 338 6.85 -9.18 -0.85
CA GLU A 338 7.29 -10.10 -1.89
C GLU A 338 8.82 -10.08 -2.04
N TYR A 339 9.40 -8.87 -2.02
CA TYR A 339 10.86 -8.72 -2.03
C TYR A 339 11.50 -9.45 -0.84
N VAL A 340 10.98 -9.24 0.38
CA VAL A 340 11.45 -9.93 1.58
C VAL A 340 11.26 -11.45 1.47
N ALA A 341 10.11 -11.91 0.96
CA ALA A 341 9.84 -13.34 0.78
C ALA A 341 10.78 -13.98 -0.26
N MET A 342 11.08 -13.31 -1.36
CA MET A 342 12.02 -13.79 -2.38
C MET A 342 13.44 -13.90 -1.83
N THR A 343 13.91 -12.88 -1.12
CA THR A 343 15.25 -12.90 -0.51
C THR A 343 15.39 -13.94 0.59
N ASP A 344 14.35 -14.14 1.42
CA ASP A 344 14.30 -15.18 2.43
C ASP A 344 14.32 -16.60 1.81
N ARG A 345 13.56 -16.83 0.73
CA ARG A 345 13.58 -18.11 0.00
C ARG A 345 14.95 -18.38 -0.60
N ALA A 346 15.57 -17.38 -1.24
CA ALA A 346 16.92 -17.53 -1.77
C ALA A 346 17.93 -17.87 -0.68
N ALA A 347 17.83 -17.25 0.50
CA ALA A 347 18.69 -17.55 1.63
C ALA A 347 18.53 -19.00 2.16
N LYS A 348 17.32 -19.56 2.09
CA LYS A 348 16.96 -20.91 2.55
C LYS A 348 17.14 -22.01 1.49
N ALA A 349 17.28 -21.65 0.21
CA ALA A 349 17.49 -22.61 -0.86
C ALA A 349 18.81 -23.40 -0.69
N THR A 350 18.91 -24.57 -1.29
CA THR A 350 20.09 -25.46 -1.18
C THR A 350 20.45 -26.03 -2.56
N GLY A 351 21.72 -26.45 -2.73
CA GLY A 351 22.17 -27.06 -3.99
C GLY A 351 22.10 -26.12 -5.18
N ALA A 352 21.71 -26.63 -6.33
CA ALA A 352 21.62 -25.87 -7.58
C ALA A 352 20.56 -24.75 -7.51
N ASP A 353 19.48 -24.97 -6.79
CA ASP A 353 18.42 -23.96 -6.62
C ASP A 353 18.93 -22.74 -5.83
N LYS A 354 19.87 -22.96 -4.90
CA LYS A 354 20.51 -21.85 -4.18
C LYS A 354 21.41 -21.01 -5.09
N GLU A 355 22.22 -21.65 -5.90
CA GLU A 355 23.11 -20.92 -6.82
C GLU A 355 22.31 -20.05 -7.78
N LEU A 356 21.19 -20.57 -8.32
CA LEU A 356 20.30 -19.81 -9.18
C LEU A 356 19.62 -18.66 -8.41
N ALA A 357 19.03 -18.94 -7.27
CA ALA A 357 18.33 -17.92 -6.48
C ALA A 357 19.28 -16.81 -6.01
N ASP A 358 20.49 -17.15 -5.58
CA ASP A 358 21.54 -16.18 -5.23
C ASP A 358 21.92 -15.29 -6.42
N GLN A 359 22.06 -15.88 -7.62
CA GLN A 359 22.31 -15.11 -8.84
C GLN A 359 21.17 -14.17 -9.19
N ILE A 360 19.93 -14.64 -9.08
CA ILE A 360 18.75 -13.80 -9.36
C ILE A 360 18.66 -12.64 -8.37
N VAL A 361 18.83 -12.89 -7.07
CA VAL A 361 18.83 -11.83 -6.06
C VAL A 361 19.97 -10.84 -6.27
N ALA A 362 21.18 -11.33 -6.61
CA ALA A 362 22.31 -10.46 -6.91
C ALA A 362 22.13 -9.59 -8.16
N ASN A 363 21.34 -10.07 -9.13
CA ASN A 363 21.01 -9.35 -10.37
C ASN A 363 19.66 -8.63 -10.32
N MET A 364 18.93 -8.73 -9.21
CA MET A 364 17.66 -8.02 -9.03
C MET A 364 17.93 -6.54 -8.79
N SER A 365 17.24 -5.71 -9.55
CA SER A 365 17.22 -4.27 -9.36
C SER A 365 15.78 -3.78 -9.20
N TYR A 366 15.60 -2.58 -8.71
CA TYR A 366 14.29 -2.02 -8.43
C TYR A 366 14.28 -0.51 -8.64
N GLY A 367 13.11 0.00 -9.03
CA GLY A 367 12.91 1.40 -9.35
C GLY A 367 11.43 1.78 -9.27
N LEU A 368 11.15 3.04 -9.61
CA LEU A 368 9.78 3.52 -9.66
C LEU A 368 8.97 2.74 -10.71
N ILE A 369 7.68 2.55 -10.45
CA ILE A 369 6.75 1.97 -11.44
C ILE A 369 6.74 2.86 -12.69
N PRO A 370 6.77 2.28 -13.90
CA PRO A 370 6.72 3.03 -15.15
C PRO A 370 5.51 3.97 -15.22
N GLU A 371 5.68 5.12 -15.85
CA GLU A 371 4.58 6.05 -16.07
C GLU A 371 3.80 5.70 -17.33
N GLY A 372 2.56 6.15 -17.39
CA GLY A 372 1.75 6.12 -18.59
C GLY A 372 1.57 7.53 -19.19
N PRO A 373 0.74 7.65 -20.24
CA PRO A 373 0.50 8.92 -20.90
C PRO A 373 -0.05 10.02 -19.99
N ALA A 374 -0.80 9.65 -18.95
CA ALA A 374 -1.44 10.61 -18.05
C ALA A 374 -0.61 10.87 -16.79
N ARG A 375 -0.03 9.83 -16.20
CA ARG A 375 0.68 9.94 -14.92
C ARG A 375 1.49 8.69 -14.59
N ARG A 376 2.30 8.78 -13.54
CA ARG A 376 2.77 7.63 -12.77
C ARG A 376 1.74 7.29 -11.71
N ALA A 377 1.47 6.01 -11.46
CA ALA A 377 0.52 5.59 -10.44
C ALA A 377 0.90 4.25 -9.81
N VAL A 378 0.47 4.06 -8.58
CA VAL A 378 0.60 2.81 -7.83
C VAL A 378 -0.59 2.65 -6.90
N VAL A 379 -0.91 1.44 -6.49
CA VAL A 379 -1.92 1.23 -5.44
C VAL A 379 -1.41 1.76 -4.11
N PHE A 380 -2.22 2.59 -3.46
CA PHE A 380 -2.02 3.01 -2.08
C PHE A 380 -2.68 1.97 -1.18
N GLY A 381 -1.86 1.10 -0.61
CA GLY A 381 -2.28 0.01 0.26
C GLY A 381 -1.95 0.28 1.72
N GLY A 382 -2.09 -0.75 2.55
CA GLY A 382 -1.80 -0.72 3.97
C GLY A 382 -2.93 -1.28 4.82
N SER A 383 -2.94 -0.94 6.10
CA SER A 383 -3.94 -1.40 7.06
C SER A 383 -4.42 -0.29 7.96
N ASN A 384 -5.64 -0.46 8.43
CA ASN A 384 -6.28 0.42 9.39
C ASN A 384 -6.70 -0.38 10.63
N ALA A 385 -6.65 0.24 11.79
CA ALA A 385 -7.21 -0.31 13.02
C ALA A 385 -8.59 0.28 13.29
N HIS A 386 -9.53 -0.58 13.66
CA HIS A 386 -10.94 -0.25 13.87
C HIS A 386 -11.40 -0.78 15.22
N ILE A 387 -12.16 0.03 15.96
CA ILE A 387 -12.96 -0.46 17.08
C ILE A 387 -14.28 -0.96 16.49
N MET A 388 -14.62 -2.23 16.73
CA MET A 388 -15.88 -2.77 16.24
C MET A 388 -17.06 -2.17 17.01
N SER A 389 -18.23 -2.14 16.40
CA SER A 389 -19.43 -1.63 17.09
C SER A 389 -19.94 -2.64 18.13
N ASP A 390 -20.63 -2.17 19.13
CA ASP A 390 -21.27 -3.01 20.16
C ASP A 390 -22.22 -4.05 19.54
N GLU A 391 -22.88 -3.70 18.43
CA GLU A 391 -23.77 -4.60 17.70
C GLU A 391 -22.99 -5.73 17.01
N ALA A 392 -21.91 -5.39 16.32
CA ALA A 392 -21.06 -6.37 15.65
C ALA A 392 -20.31 -7.27 16.63
N HIS A 393 -19.94 -6.74 17.80
CA HIS A 393 -19.29 -7.47 18.90
C HIS A 393 -20.31 -8.33 19.70
N GLY A 394 -21.58 -7.94 19.74
CA GLY A 394 -22.64 -8.60 20.49
C GLY A 394 -22.69 -8.26 21.98
N ALA A 395 -21.82 -7.39 22.44
CA ALA A 395 -21.76 -6.85 23.80
C ALA A 395 -21.05 -5.47 23.76
N PRO A 396 -21.20 -4.65 24.81
CA PRO A 396 -20.45 -3.41 24.91
C PRO A 396 -18.93 -3.65 24.85
N VAL A 397 -18.25 -3.01 23.90
CA VAL A 397 -16.79 -3.04 23.76
C VAL A 397 -16.14 -2.28 24.93
N ASN A 398 -15.11 -2.85 25.54
CA ASN A 398 -14.30 -2.13 26.54
C ASN A 398 -13.49 -1.03 25.84
N ARG A 399 -14.07 0.13 25.70
CA ARG A 399 -13.53 1.24 24.90
C ARG A 399 -12.23 1.79 25.46
N ASP A 400 -12.04 1.81 26.78
CA ASP A 400 -10.79 2.31 27.37
C ASP A 400 -9.63 1.35 27.09
N ALA A 401 -9.86 0.06 27.24
CA ALA A 401 -8.85 -0.95 26.91
C ALA A 401 -8.59 -1.03 25.40
N ALA A 402 -9.64 -0.97 24.57
CA ALA A 402 -9.51 -0.88 23.12
C ALA A 402 -8.70 0.35 22.69
N ARG A 403 -8.92 1.49 23.34
CA ARG A 403 -8.16 2.73 23.12
C ARG A 403 -6.68 2.56 23.42
N ALA A 404 -6.31 1.85 24.50
CA ALA A 404 -4.90 1.57 24.82
C ALA A 404 -4.20 0.81 23.66
N LEU A 405 -4.86 -0.20 23.09
CA LEU A 405 -4.35 -0.91 21.93
C LEU A 405 -4.27 -0.01 20.70
N MET A 406 -5.31 0.76 20.40
CA MET A 406 -5.35 1.67 19.26
C MET A 406 -4.24 2.72 19.32
N VAL A 407 -3.99 3.35 20.46
CA VAL A 407 -2.91 4.33 20.63
C VAL A 407 -1.56 3.72 20.32
N MET A 408 -1.30 2.50 20.75
CA MET A 408 -0.04 1.80 20.43
C MET A 408 0.02 1.39 18.96
N LEU A 409 -1.06 0.86 18.39
CA LEU A 409 -1.14 0.45 16.97
C LEU A 409 -0.91 1.62 15.99
N THR A 410 -1.15 2.84 16.42
CA THR A 410 -1.08 4.05 15.59
C THR A 410 0.07 4.99 15.99
N SER A 411 0.84 4.62 17.02
CA SER A 411 2.02 5.39 17.42
C SER A 411 3.11 5.32 16.37
N PRO A 412 3.95 6.36 16.22
CA PRO A 412 5.06 6.37 15.29
C PRO A 412 6.02 5.18 15.45
N GLU A 413 6.31 4.77 16.69
CA GLU A 413 7.31 3.74 17.01
C GLU A 413 6.77 2.32 16.85
N TRP A 414 5.48 2.08 17.18
CA TRP A 414 4.93 0.73 17.24
C TRP A 414 4.04 0.35 16.06
N SER A 415 3.53 1.33 15.30
CA SER A 415 2.65 1.05 14.16
C SER A 415 3.27 0.10 13.14
N LEU A 416 4.58 0.18 12.92
CA LEU A 416 5.31 -0.68 12.00
C LEU A 416 5.73 -2.02 12.59
N LYS A 417 5.97 -2.10 13.90
CA LYS A 417 6.38 -3.34 14.54
C LYS A 417 5.26 -4.38 14.66
N ASN A 418 4.01 -3.95 14.65
CA ASN A 418 2.88 -4.87 14.57
C ASN A 418 2.54 -5.31 13.14
N ASN A 419 3.28 -4.78 12.16
CA ASN A 419 3.09 -5.06 10.74
C ASN A 419 4.27 -5.84 10.17
N TRP A 420 4.25 -5.92 8.85
CA TRP A 420 5.35 -6.42 8.07
C TRP A 420 6.56 -5.49 8.21
N THR A 421 7.74 -6.06 8.24
CA THR A 421 9.03 -5.36 8.35
C THR A 421 9.29 -4.35 7.23
N ASP A 422 8.44 -4.30 6.25
CA ASP A 422 8.58 -3.74 4.93
C ASP A 422 7.49 -2.72 4.58
N SER A 423 6.68 -2.33 5.57
CA SER A 423 5.65 -1.30 5.39
C SER A 423 6.18 0.09 5.71
N ASN A 424 5.52 1.10 5.15
CA ASN A 424 5.74 2.49 5.50
C ASN A 424 4.81 2.92 6.64
N PRO A 425 5.24 3.85 7.52
CA PRO A 425 4.36 4.39 8.55
C PRO A 425 3.18 5.15 7.92
N ALA A 426 1.98 4.93 8.47
CA ALA A 426 0.83 5.76 8.11
C ALA A 426 0.93 7.14 8.74
N ASN A 427 1.37 7.21 10.00
CA ASN A 427 1.69 8.46 10.67
C ASN A 427 3.05 8.98 10.15
N LEU A 428 3.05 10.18 9.61
CA LEU A 428 4.25 10.81 9.02
C LEU A 428 5.42 10.94 10.02
N LEU A 429 5.15 11.05 11.32
CA LEU A 429 6.18 11.05 12.37
C LEU A 429 6.93 9.70 12.44
N GLY A 430 6.34 8.62 11.94
CA GLY A 430 7.01 7.32 11.88
C GLY A 430 8.24 7.30 10.99
N PHE A 431 8.34 8.20 9.99
CA PHE A 431 9.53 8.33 9.16
C PHE A 431 10.74 8.87 9.93
N GLU A 432 10.54 9.53 11.07
CA GLU A 432 11.58 10.10 11.89
C GLU A 432 12.16 9.12 12.92
N THR A 433 11.56 7.95 13.06
CA THR A 433 11.95 6.97 14.08
C THR A 433 13.29 6.30 13.77
N GLU A 434 14.02 5.88 14.80
CA GLU A 434 15.23 5.06 14.65
C GLU A 434 14.91 3.71 14.01
N TRP A 435 13.70 3.19 14.23
CA TRP A 435 13.18 2.01 13.55
C TRP A 435 13.14 2.18 12.04
N MET A 436 12.60 3.29 11.54
CA MET A 436 12.54 3.54 10.09
C MET A 436 13.95 3.67 9.49
N LYS A 437 14.86 4.34 10.20
CA LYS A 437 16.26 4.42 9.78
C LYS A 437 16.89 3.04 9.62
N GLN A 438 16.73 2.18 10.62
CA GLN A 438 17.25 0.82 10.57
C GLN A 438 16.64 0.03 9.39
N ARG A 439 15.32 0.16 9.14
CA ARG A 439 14.67 -0.51 8.00
C ARG A 439 15.18 -0.04 6.64
N LEU A 440 15.37 1.26 6.45
CA LEU A 440 15.93 1.82 5.22
C LEU A 440 17.38 1.39 4.98
N GLU A 441 18.16 1.17 6.05
CA GLU A 441 19.51 0.63 5.94
C GLU A 441 19.53 -0.85 5.55
N GLU A 442 18.60 -1.65 6.10
CA GLU A 442 18.53 -3.10 5.90
C GLU A 442 17.80 -3.48 4.62
N ILE A 443 16.76 -2.73 4.24
CA ILE A 443 15.86 -3.04 3.12
C ILE A 443 15.84 -1.84 2.16
N LYS A 444 16.85 -1.74 1.31
CA LYS A 444 16.95 -0.65 0.33
C LYS A 444 15.74 -0.54 -0.62
N PHE A 445 15.02 -1.62 -0.81
CA PHE A 445 13.77 -1.65 -1.56
C PHE A 445 12.72 -0.68 -0.97
N LEU A 446 12.72 -0.46 0.36
CA LEU A 446 11.83 0.50 1.01
C LEU A 446 12.04 1.94 0.55
N GLU A 447 13.26 2.34 0.19
CA GLU A 447 13.53 3.69 -0.31
C GLU A 447 12.68 4.00 -1.55
N VAL A 448 12.53 3.01 -2.43
CA VAL A 448 11.75 3.16 -3.66
C VAL A 448 10.25 3.10 -3.39
N THR A 449 9.78 2.14 -2.59
CA THR A 449 8.36 2.06 -2.26
C THR A 449 7.90 3.26 -1.44
N THR A 450 8.76 3.79 -0.58
CA THR A 450 8.50 5.06 0.11
C THR A 450 8.40 6.23 -0.87
N ALA A 451 9.32 6.31 -1.85
CA ALA A 451 9.28 7.34 -2.90
C ALA A 451 8.04 7.21 -3.81
N MET A 452 7.39 6.06 -3.85
CA MET A 452 6.14 5.86 -4.58
C MET A 452 4.88 6.36 -3.84
N LEU A 453 4.94 6.65 -2.53
CA LEU A 453 3.76 7.09 -1.75
C LEU A 453 3.00 8.29 -2.36
N PRO A 454 3.67 9.33 -2.88
CA PRO A 454 2.96 10.45 -3.51
C PRO A 454 2.19 10.10 -4.78
N TYR A 455 2.51 8.97 -5.43
CA TYR A 455 1.82 8.47 -6.62
C TYR A 455 0.71 7.46 -6.27
N GLY A 456 0.48 7.24 -4.97
CA GLY A 456 -0.45 6.26 -4.47
C GLY A 456 -1.91 6.67 -4.65
N ILE A 457 -2.69 5.79 -5.28
CA ILE A 457 -4.14 5.94 -5.44
C ILE A 457 -4.81 4.80 -4.67
N PRO A 458 -5.66 5.09 -3.66
CA PRO A 458 -6.43 4.05 -3.01
C PRO A 458 -7.47 3.47 -3.98
N PHE A 459 -7.84 2.22 -3.80
CA PHE A 459 -9.01 1.66 -4.48
C PHE A 459 -10.28 2.45 -4.11
N PRO A 460 -11.38 2.32 -4.88
CA PRO A 460 -12.60 3.02 -4.57
C PRO A 460 -13.04 2.80 -3.10
N VAL A 461 -13.29 3.89 -2.38
CA VAL A 461 -13.65 3.85 -0.96
C VAL A 461 -15.18 3.75 -0.85
N VAL A 462 -15.72 2.61 -1.27
CA VAL A 462 -17.15 2.30 -1.29
C VAL A 462 -17.39 0.83 -0.91
N PRO A 463 -18.59 0.49 -0.40
CA PRO A 463 -18.91 -0.89 0.01
C PRO A 463 -18.78 -1.92 -1.12
N GLU A 464 -18.97 -1.50 -2.37
CA GLU A 464 -18.92 -2.35 -3.56
C GLU A 464 -17.47 -2.62 -4.04
N SER A 465 -16.48 -1.92 -3.49
CA SER A 465 -15.08 -2.03 -3.92
C SER A 465 -14.55 -3.47 -3.98
N PRO A 466 -14.84 -4.36 -3.03
CA PRO A 466 -14.39 -5.75 -3.12
C PRO A 466 -14.94 -6.50 -4.34
N GLU A 467 -16.20 -6.28 -4.71
CA GLU A 467 -16.81 -6.91 -5.89
C GLU A 467 -16.20 -6.36 -7.17
N VAL A 468 -16.06 -5.03 -7.26
CA VAL A 468 -15.46 -4.39 -8.43
C VAL A 468 -14.02 -4.86 -8.62
N MET A 469 -13.21 -4.81 -7.56
CA MET A 469 -11.76 -5.04 -7.65
C MET A 469 -11.38 -6.52 -7.71
N ASN A 470 -12.07 -7.40 -6.98
CA ASN A 470 -11.67 -8.80 -6.91
C ASN A 470 -12.38 -9.68 -7.93
N ILE A 471 -13.53 -9.25 -8.48
CA ILE A 471 -14.33 -10.02 -9.41
C ILE A 471 -14.40 -9.34 -10.77
N ILE A 472 -15.03 -8.17 -10.88
CA ILE A 472 -15.36 -7.57 -12.18
C ILE A 472 -14.09 -7.22 -12.99
N ILE A 473 -13.12 -6.53 -12.37
CA ILE A 473 -11.88 -6.14 -13.06
C ILE A 473 -11.05 -7.36 -13.47
N PRO A 474 -10.82 -8.39 -12.63
CA PRO A 474 -10.13 -9.60 -13.07
C PRO A 474 -10.87 -10.40 -14.14
N GLU A 475 -12.20 -10.48 -14.11
CA GLU A 475 -12.98 -11.14 -15.16
C GLU A 475 -12.91 -10.39 -16.49
N MET A 476 -12.94 -9.06 -16.46
CA MET A 476 -12.68 -8.23 -17.65
C MET A 476 -11.35 -8.59 -18.31
N LEU A 477 -10.26 -8.67 -17.50
CA LEU A 477 -8.96 -9.10 -17.98
C LEU A 477 -9.03 -10.49 -18.61
N GLN A 478 -9.62 -11.48 -17.92
CA GLN A 478 -9.70 -12.83 -18.44
C GLN A 478 -10.52 -12.90 -19.73
N ASN A 479 -11.64 -12.20 -19.83
CA ASN A 479 -12.47 -12.16 -21.02
C ASN A 479 -11.71 -11.62 -22.23
N ALA A 480 -10.92 -10.56 -22.06
CA ALA A 480 -10.08 -10.02 -23.12
C ALA A 480 -8.92 -10.96 -23.46
N LEU A 481 -8.18 -11.47 -22.45
CA LEU A 481 -6.97 -12.26 -22.66
C LEU A 481 -7.24 -13.67 -23.18
N THR A 482 -8.43 -14.23 -22.94
CA THR A 482 -8.88 -15.50 -23.54
C THR A 482 -9.57 -15.34 -24.90
N GLU A 483 -9.68 -14.10 -25.38
CA GLU A 483 -10.40 -13.75 -26.61
C GLU A 483 -11.89 -14.20 -26.61
N SER A 484 -12.48 -14.39 -25.41
CA SER A 484 -13.92 -14.63 -25.28
C SER A 484 -14.74 -13.37 -25.58
N MET A 485 -14.12 -12.20 -25.43
CA MET A 485 -14.61 -10.88 -25.83
C MET A 485 -13.44 -10.11 -26.47
N THR A 486 -13.75 -9.16 -27.32
CA THR A 486 -12.73 -8.17 -27.73
C THR A 486 -12.38 -7.28 -26.54
N VAL A 487 -11.25 -6.59 -26.61
CA VAL A 487 -10.82 -5.66 -25.54
C VAL A 487 -11.90 -4.62 -25.23
N GLU A 488 -12.55 -4.05 -26.26
CA GLU A 488 -13.61 -3.07 -26.11
C GLU A 488 -14.90 -3.70 -25.52
N GLU A 489 -15.29 -4.89 -25.95
CA GLU A 489 -16.46 -5.60 -25.39
C GLU A 489 -16.24 -5.96 -23.93
N ALA A 490 -15.04 -6.43 -23.54
CA ALA A 490 -14.73 -6.77 -22.15
C ALA A 490 -14.75 -5.52 -21.24
N ALA A 491 -14.25 -4.39 -21.72
CA ALA A 491 -14.29 -3.13 -20.97
C ALA A 491 -15.75 -2.61 -20.82
N ASN A 492 -16.57 -2.73 -21.85
CA ASN A 492 -17.99 -2.33 -21.80
C ASN A 492 -18.79 -3.23 -20.88
N ASP A 493 -18.62 -4.56 -20.93
CA ASP A 493 -19.27 -5.51 -20.02
C ASP A 493 -18.93 -5.18 -18.55
N ALA A 494 -17.67 -4.94 -18.27
CA ALA A 494 -17.23 -4.56 -16.93
C ALA A 494 -17.87 -3.24 -16.47
N ALA A 495 -17.94 -2.24 -17.37
CA ALA A 495 -18.55 -0.95 -17.07
C ALA A 495 -20.04 -1.06 -16.79
N ASP A 496 -20.78 -1.86 -17.57
CA ASP A 496 -22.20 -2.09 -17.36
C ASP A 496 -22.46 -2.75 -16.00
N ARG A 497 -21.69 -3.78 -15.66
CA ARG A 497 -21.79 -4.48 -14.36
C ARG A 497 -21.45 -3.56 -13.17
N ILE A 498 -20.43 -2.73 -13.30
CA ILE A 498 -20.07 -1.74 -12.26
C ILE A 498 -21.20 -0.72 -12.09
N ASN A 499 -21.76 -0.21 -13.19
CA ASN A 499 -22.85 0.76 -13.15
C ASN A 499 -24.12 0.17 -12.54
N GLU A 500 -24.47 -1.09 -12.86
CA GLU A 500 -25.59 -1.80 -12.24
C GLU A 500 -25.38 -1.97 -10.72
N LEU A 501 -24.17 -2.35 -10.32
CA LEU A 501 -23.83 -2.53 -8.91
C LEU A 501 -23.96 -1.20 -8.12
N ILE A 502 -23.47 -0.10 -8.67
CA ILE A 502 -23.56 1.23 -8.05
C ILE A 502 -25.01 1.71 -7.99
N ALA A 503 -25.79 1.49 -9.07
CA ALA A 503 -27.20 1.89 -9.12
C ALA A 503 -28.08 1.13 -8.12
N SER A 504 -27.60 0.01 -7.58
CA SER A 504 -28.29 -0.79 -6.56
C SER A 504 -27.99 -0.35 -5.12
N ARG A 505 -27.10 0.63 -4.94
CA ARG A 505 -26.66 1.21 -3.66
C ARG A 505 -27.75 1.89 -2.84
#